data_cc6f61257d0848653bccf5fff361ec73
#
_entry.id   cc6f61257d0848653bccf5fff361ec73
#
_cell.length_a   1.000
_cell.length_b   1.000
_cell.length_c   1.000
_cell.angle_alpha   90.00
_cell.angle_beta   90.00
_cell.angle_gamma   90.00
#
_symmetry.space_group_name_H-M   'P 1'
#
loop_
_entity.id
_entity.type
_entity.pdbx_description
1 polymer ?
#
loop_
_entity_poly.entity_id
_entity_poly.type
_entity_poly.pdbx_seq_one_letter_code
_entity_poly.pdbx_strand_id
1 'polypeptide(L)'
;MFTAPPEIIETEVFARLPDSLRRKPEESFWARMQHPGENVDCFLERPAFDREGNLWCVDIPFGRIFRVSPTGEFTTVAEYDGEPNGLKIHRDGRIYIADHKNGIMTLDPASGSVEALLDRPRMERFIGCNDLVFASNGDLYFTDQGQSGMQEPRGRLYRLRESGQLDVLLDNVPSPNGLVLTPKENAILLAVT
;
A
#
# COMPACT_ATOMS: atom_id res chain seq x y z
N MET A 1 -26.20 26.90 -5.46
CA MET A 1 -25.10 27.80 -5.02
C MET A 1 -23.89 27.37 -5.82
N PHE A 2 -23.40 28.20 -6.75
CA PHE A 2 -22.20 27.89 -7.51
C PHE A 2 -21.00 28.13 -6.59
N THR A 3 -20.23 27.09 -6.26
CA THR A 3 -18.96 27.27 -5.57
C THR A 3 -17.93 27.82 -6.56
N ALA A 4 -17.00 28.64 -6.09
CA ALA A 4 -15.86 29.06 -6.92
C ALA A 4 -15.12 27.81 -7.44
N PRO A 5 -14.56 27.87 -8.67
CA PRO A 5 -13.74 26.77 -9.17
C PRO A 5 -12.56 26.51 -8.20
N PRO A 6 -12.11 25.28 -8.06
CA PRO A 6 -10.97 24.97 -7.21
C PRO A 6 -9.71 25.70 -7.70
N GLU A 7 -8.85 26.04 -6.77
CA GLU A 7 -7.53 26.59 -7.08
C GLU A 7 -6.71 25.57 -7.87
N ILE A 8 -6.06 26.02 -8.95
CA ILE A 8 -5.16 25.19 -9.74
C ILE A 8 -3.75 25.35 -9.14
N ILE A 9 -3.18 24.26 -8.66
CA ILE A 9 -1.80 24.20 -8.17
C ILE A 9 -0.96 23.50 -9.24
N GLU A 10 0.03 24.18 -9.78
CA GLU A 10 1.02 23.56 -10.66
C GLU A 10 1.94 22.65 -9.85
N THR A 11 2.22 21.47 -10.38
CA THR A 11 3.09 20.49 -9.72
C THR A 11 4.44 20.43 -10.43
N GLU A 12 5.49 20.20 -9.64
CA GLU A 12 6.85 20.00 -10.12
C GLU A 12 7.33 18.57 -9.77
N VAL A 13 8.26 18.06 -10.57
CA VAL A 13 8.89 16.77 -10.27
C VAL A 13 9.85 16.95 -9.10
N PHE A 14 9.50 16.38 -7.93
CA PHE A 14 10.34 16.41 -6.75
C PHE A 14 11.61 15.55 -6.92
N ALA A 15 11.45 14.29 -7.33
CA ALA A 15 12.53 13.33 -7.53
C ALA A 15 12.18 12.30 -8.59
N ARG A 16 13.20 11.72 -9.23
CA ARG A 16 13.05 10.59 -10.16
C ARG A 16 13.84 9.40 -9.66
N LEU A 17 13.26 8.21 -9.79
CA LEU A 17 13.99 6.97 -9.50
C LEU A 17 15.26 6.90 -10.38
N PRO A 18 16.45 6.77 -9.78
CA PRO A 18 17.70 6.65 -10.53
C PRO A 18 17.69 5.44 -11.48
N ASP A 19 18.34 5.57 -12.64
CA ASP A 19 18.42 4.48 -13.62
C ASP A 19 19.11 3.23 -13.05
N SER A 20 20.04 3.39 -12.12
CA SER A 20 20.69 2.27 -11.41
C SER A 20 19.75 1.44 -10.54
N LEU A 21 18.59 1.98 -10.19
CA LEU A 21 17.56 1.28 -9.41
C LEU A 21 16.42 0.74 -10.29
N ARG A 22 16.41 1.02 -11.59
CA ARG A 22 15.45 0.44 -12.52
C ARG A 22 15.77 -1.02 -12.80
N ARG A 23 14.73 -1.83 -12.94
CA ARG A 23 14.83 -3.28 -13.17
C ARG A 23 14.23 -3.64 -14.53
N LYS A 24 14.53 -4.83 -15.01
CA LYS A 24 13.93 -5.35 -16.23
C LYS A 24 12.58 -5.98 -15.95
N PRO A 25 11.53 -5.71 -16.77
CA PRO A 25 10.19 -6.29 -16.56
C PRO A 25 10.19 -7.83 -16.51
N GLU A 26 11.11 -8.48 -17.22
CA GLU A 26 11.26 -9.94 -17.26
C GLU A 26 11.63 -10.55 -15.91
N GLU A 27 12.22 -9.76 -15.01
CA GLU A 27 12.57 -10.17 -13.65
C GLU A 27 11.36 -10.22 -12.71
N SER A 28 10.21 -9.63 -13.10
CA SER A 28 9.00 -9.56 -12.29
C SER A 28 7.86 -10.37 -12.92
N PHE A 29 7.31 -11.31 -12.14
CA PHE A 29 6.08 -11.99 -12.51
C PHE A 29 4.91 -10.99 -12.58
N TRP A 30 4.79 -10.09 -11.61
CA TRP A 30 3.76 -9.06 -11.55
C TRP A 30 3.75 -8.19 -12.81
N ALA A 31 4.92 -7.64 -13.22
CA ALA A 31 5.02 -6.79 -14.40
C ALA A 31 4.57 -7.52 -15.67
N ARG A 32 4.99 -8.77 -15.84
CA ARG A 32 4.61 -9.57 -17.02
C ARG A 32 3.12 -9.89 -17.08
N MET A 33 2.47 -10.08 -15.93
CA MET A 33 1.07 -10.48 -15.87
C MET A 33 0.11 -9.29 -15.87
N GLN A 34 0.48 -8.20 -15.17
CA GLN A 34 -0.38 -7.01 -15.07
C GLN A 34 -0.21 -6.05 -16.27
N HIS A 35 0.99 -6.02 -16.86
CA HIS A 35 1.36 -5.12 -17.94
C HIS A 35 2.05 -5.85 -19.08
N PRO A 36 1.38 -6.82 -19.74
CA PRO A 36 1.99 -7.62 -20.80
C PRO A 36 2.42 -6.75 -21.98
N GLY A 37 3.72 -6.82 -22.32
CA GLY A 37 4.30 -6.06 -23.44
C GLY A 37 4.69 -4.62 -23.11
N GLU A 38 4.48 -4.15 -21.88
CA GLU A 38 4.93 -2.85 -21.42
C GLU A 38 6.31 -2.94 -20.74
N ASN A 39 7.09 -1.85 -20.84
CA ASN A 39 8.38 -1.76 -20.16
C ASN A 39 8.21 -1.20 -18.74
N VAL A 40 7.66 -2.01 -17.84
CA VAL A 40 7.48 -1.63 -16.42
C VAL A 40 8.78 -1.91 -15.66
N ASP A 41 9.65 -0.93 -15.58
CA ASP A 41 10.95 -0.99 -14.90
C ASP A 41 10.89 -0.56 -13.43
N CYS A 42 9.77 -0.01 -13.00
CA CYS A 42 9.34 0.27 -11.62
C CYS A 42 7.84 0.61 -11.63
N PHE A 43 7.17 0.42 -10.48
CA PHE A 43 5.79 0.87 -10.28
C PHE A 43 5.65 1.36 -8.85
N LEU A 44 5.89 2.68 -8.67
CA LEU A 44 5.92 3.30 -7.35
C LEU A 44 4.50 3.64 -6.88
N GLU A 45 4.20 3.22 -5.65
CA GLU A 45 2.91 3.41 -5.01
C GLU A 45 3.04 3.91 -3.57
N ARG A 46 1.93 4.40 -3.03
CA ARG A 46 1.71 4.74 -1.61
C ARG A 46 2.76 5.63 -0.99
N PRO A 47 2.89 6.89 -1.45
CA PRO A 47 3.75 7.86 -0.80
C PRO A 47 3.28 8.15 0.64
N ALA A 48 4.20 8.10 1.58
CA ALA A 48 3.98 8.49 2.97
C ALA A 48 5.20 9.24 3.52
N PHE A 49 4.98 10.29 4.30
CA PHE A 49 6.07 11.03 4.92
C PHE A 49 6.30 10.56 6.36
N ASP A 50 7.57 10.41 6.76
CA ASP A 50 7.95 10.25 8.15
C ASP A 50 8.07 11.62 8.84
N ARG A 51 8.41 11.59 10.15
CA ARG A 51 8.55 12.82 10.94
C ARG A 51 9.80 13.64 10.61
N GLU A 52 10.76 13.01 9.99
CA GLU A 52 12.02 13.60 9.51
C GLU A 52 11.86 14.22 8.12
N GLY A 53 10.68 14.07 7.50
CA GLY A 53 10.38 14.61 6.17
C GLY A 53 10.85 13.71 5.01
N ASN A 54 11.30 12.49 5.28
CA ASN A 54 11.58 11.55 4.20
C ASN A 54 10.28 11.02 3.61
N LEU A 55 10.26 10.87 2.29
CA LEU A 55 9.19 10.20 1.57
C LEU A 55 9.48 8.70 1.51
N TRP A 56 8.49 7.90 1.91
CA TRP A 56 8.53 6.46 1.77
C TRP A 56 7.56 6.03 0.67
N CYS A 57 7.96 5.07 -0.15
CA CYS A 57 7.10 4.47 -1.17
C CYS A 57 7.49 3.02 -1.40
N VAL A 58 6.56 2.29 -1.99
CA VAL A 58 6.74 0.89 -2.40
C VAL A 58 6.97 0.82 -3.91
N ASP A 59 7.63 -0.25 -4.35
CA ASP A 59 7.77 -0.63 -5.75
C ASP A 59 7.26 -2.05 -5.92
N ILE A 60 6.02 -2.14 -6.35
CA ILE A 60 5.22 -3.37 -6.35
C ILE A 60 5.93 -4.52 -7.08
N PRO A 61 6.33 -4.35 -8.38
CA PRO A 61 6.79 -5.47 -9.19
C PRO A 61 8.08 -6.12 -8.69
N PHE A 62 8.85 -5.42 -7.86
CA PHE A 62 10.16 -5.88 -7.43
C PHE A 62 10.29 -6.03 -5.91
N GLY A 63 9.18 -5.94 -5.17
CA GLY A 63 9.17 -6.17 -3.71
C GLY A 63 10.04 -5.20 -2.93
N ARG A 64 10.15 -3.93 -3.38
CA ARG A 64 11.07 -2.96 -2.79
C ARG A 64 10.36 -1.88 -2.00
N ILE A 65 11.02 -1.45 -0.94
CA ILE A 65 10.60 -0.28 -0.15
C ILE A 65 11.70 0.76 -0.24
N PHE A 66 11.34 1.95 -0.71
CA PHE A 66 12.26 3.08 -0.81
C PHE A 66 11.97 4.12 0.26
N ARG A 67 13.06 4.72 0.74
CA ARG A 67 13.06 5.99 1.47
C ARG A 67 13.73 7.03 0.59
N VAL A 68 13.07 8.15 0.38
CA VAL A 68 13.59 9.30 -0.39
C VAL A 68 13.81 10.44 0.57
N SER A 69 15.05 10.95 0.62
CA SER A 69 15.40 12.07 1.50
C SER A 69 14.67 13.36 1.08
N PRO A 70 14.61 14.41 1.93
CA PRO A 70 14.11 15.72 1.55
C PRO A 70 14.87 16.37 0.37
N THR A 71 16.06 15.87 0.04
CA THR A 71 16.85 16.29 -1.13
C THR A 71 16.65 15.42 -2.37
N GLY A 72 15.74 14.43 -2.31
CA GLY A 72 15.39 13.58 -3.45
C GLY A 72 16.29 12.35 -3.64
N GLU A 73 17.12 11.98 -2.65
CA GLU A 73 17.99 10.81 -2.72
C GLU A 73 17.26 9.53 -2.32
N PHE A 74 17.27 8.53 -3.22
CA PHE A 74 16.64 7.23 -3.00
C PHE A 74 17.56 6.28 -2.24
N THR A 75 17.02 5.63 -1.22
CA THR A 75 17.64 4.51 -0.50
C THR A 75 16.70 3.32 -0.54
N THR A 76 17.16 2.16 -1.01
CA THR A 76 16.43 0.90 -0.86
C THR A 76 16.58 0.44 0.59
N VAL A 77 15.48 0.44 1.34
CA VAL A 77 15.47 0.03 2.76
C VAL A 77 15.24 -1.46 2.88
N ALA A 78 14.36 -2.01 2.04
CA ALA A 78 14.09 -3.44 1.99
C ALA A 78 13.84 -3.90 0.55
N GLU A 79 14.19 -5.16 0.28
CA GLU A 79 13.82 -5.90 -0.92
C GLU A 79 13.50 -7.34 -0.47
N TYR A 80 12.32 -7.85 -0.82
CA TYR A 80 11.85 -9.17 -0.39
C TYR A 80 10.92 -9.79 -1.43
N ASP A 81 10.63 -11.08 -1.28
CA ASP A 81 9.68 -11.79 -2.15
C ASP A 81 8.23 -11.41 -1.81
N GLY A 82 7.80 -10.24 -2.31
CA GLY A 82 6.49 -9.66 -2.08
C GLY A 82 6.03 -8.77 -3.21
N GLU A 83 4.79 -8.30 -3.08
CA GLU A 83 4.14 -7.33 -3.97
C GLU A 83 3.55 -6.20 -3.08
N PRO A 84 4.42 -5.38 -2.44
CA PRO A 84 3.96 -4.32 -1.55
C PRO A 84 3.15 -3.28 -2.31
N ASN A 85 1.95 -2.98 -1.84
CA ASN A 85 1.04 -2.02 -2.45
C ASN A 85 0.73 -0.86 -1.49
N GLY A 86 0.11 -1.12 -0.33
CA GLY A 86 -0.16 -0.13 0.70
C GLY A 86 0.99 0.06 1.67
N LEU A 87 1.24 1.29 2.13
CA LEU A 87 2.25 1.59 3.14
C LEU A 87 1.74 2.64 4.13
N LYS A 88 1.91 2.39 5.44
CA LYS A 88 1.66 3.39 6.50
C LYS A 88 2.74 3.32 7.56
N ILE A 89 3.21 4.48 7.98
CA ILE A 89 4.13 4.63 9.09
C ILE A 89 3.29 4.77 10.37
N HIS A 90 3.43 3.82 11.28
CA HIS A 90 2.71 3.83 12.54
C HIS A 90 3.43 4.72 13.57
N ARG A 91 2.68 5.17 14.58
CA ARG A 91 3.21 6.04 15.66
C ARG A 91 4.35 5.42 16.47
N ASP A 92 4.49 4.09 16.48
CA ASP A 92 5.58 3.36 17.12
C ASP A 92 6.88 3.30 16.30
N GLY A 93 6.87 3.87 15.08
CA GLY A 93 8.01 3.92 14.17
C GLY A 93 8.09 2.74 13.19
N ARG A 94 7.30 1.67 13.38
CA ARG A 94 7.21 0.58 12.40
C ARG A 94 6.43 1.02 11.17
N ILE A 95 6.75 0.40 10.05
CA ILE A 95 6.01 0.57 8.80
C ILE A 95 5.15 -0.67 8.58
N TYR A 96 3.88 -0.44 8.28
CA TYR A 96 2.92 -1.49 7.96
C TYR A 96 2.64 -1.46 6.47
N ILE A 97 2.59 -2.65 5.87
CA ILE A 97 2.50 -2.82 4.42
C ILE A 97 1.32 -3.75 4.12
N ALA A 98 0.42 -3.29 3.25
CA ALA A 98 -0.53 -4.18 2.58
C ALA A 98 0.17 -4.77 1.35
N ASP A 99 0.55 -6.03 1.45
CA ASP A 99 1.25 -6.77 0.41
C ASP A 99 0.26 -7.67 -0.34
N HIS A 100 0.18 -7.49 -1.66
CA HIS A 100 -0.77 -8.22 -2.49
C HIS A 100 -0.53 -9.74 -2.47
N LYS A 101 0.73 -10.15 -2.35
CA LYS A 101 1.13 -11.56 -2.32
C LYS A 101 1.09 -12.17 -0.92
N ASN A 102 1.50 -11.41 0.11
CA ASN A 102 1.81 -11.94 1.44
C ASN A 102 0.83 -11.51 2.54
N GLY A 103 -0.11 -10.57 2.27
CA GLY A 103 -1.05 -10.08 3.27
C GLY A 103 -0.55 -8.82 3.99
N ILE A 104 -0.68 -8.75 5.31
CA ILE A 104 -0.23 -7.59 6.08
C ILE A 104 1.15 -7.88 6.65
N MET A 105 2.12 -7.05 6.26
CA MET A 105 3.52 -7.14 6.66
C MET A 105 3.90 -5.97 7.55
N THR A 106 4.97 -6.12 8.32
CA THR A 106 5.63 -5.05 9.05
C THR A 106 7.08 -4.94 8.61
N LEU A 107 7.57 -3.71 8.52
CA LEU A 107 8.97 -3.40 8.24
C LEU A 107 9.54 -2.63 9.45
N ASP A 108 10.66 -3.09 9.97
CA ASP A 108 11.52 -2.30 10.84
C ASP A 108 12.44 -1.40 9.98
N PRO A 109 12.25 -0.08 9.99
CA PRO A 109 13.02 0.82 9.13
C PRO A 109 14.51 0.89 9.50
N ALA A 110 14.90 0.48 10.70
CA ALA A 110 16.29 0.53 11.14
C ALA A 110 17.09 -0.67 10.63
N SER A 111 16.51 -1.86 10.64
CA SER A 111 17.15 -3.10 10.19
C SER A 111 16.83 -3.47 8.75
N GLY A 112 15.73 -2.94 8.17
CA GLY A 112 15.20 -3.36 6.89
C GLY A 112 14.48 -4.72 6.94
N SER A 113 14.27 -5.29 8.14
CA SER A 113 13.58 -6.58 8.30
C SER A 113 12.10 -6.46 7.99
N VAL A 114 11.60 -7.34 7.12
CA VAL A 114 10.19 -7.45 6.77
C VAL A 114 9.65 -8.77 7.31
N GLU A 115 8.56 -8.69 8.08
CA GLU A 115 7.93 -9.84 8.73
C GLU A 115 6.41 -9.85 8.49
N ALA A 116 5.84 -11.06 8.40
CA ALA A 116 4.39 -11.19 8.28
C ALA A 116 3.72 -10.91 9.63
N LEU A 117 2.78 -9.95 9.62
CA LEU A 117 1.88 -9.71 10.75
C LEU A 117 0.63 -10.60 10.63
N LEU A 118 0.07 -10.68 9.43
CA LEU A 118 -1.15 -11.44 9.16
C LEU A 118 -1.18 -11.90 7.71
N ASP A 119 -1.00 -13.20 7.47
CA ASP A 119 -0.93 -13.79 6.12
C ASP A 119 -2.10 -14.73 5.81
N ARG A 120 -2.59 -15.47 6.80
CA ARG A 120 -3.58 -16.54 6.65
C ARG A 120 -4.66 -16.53 7.73
N PRO A 121 -5.55 -15.52 7.76
CA PRO A 121 -6.63 -15.53 8.71
C PRO A 121 -7.56 -16.75 8.46
N ARG A 122 -7.85 -17.50 9.53
CA ARG A 122 -8.73 -18.70 9.45
C ARG A 122 -8.27 -19.75 8.44
N MET A 123 -6.96 -19.88 8.22
CA MET A 123 -6.34 -20.81 7.28
C MET A 123 -6.54 -20.49 5.79
N GLU A 124 -7.20 -19.37 5.46
CA GLU A 124 -7.31 -18.85 4.09
C GLU A 124 -6.28 -17.74 3.84
N ARG A 125 -5.74 -17.66 2.65
CA ARG A 125 -4.92 -16.51 2.23
C ARG A 125 -5.82 -15.34 1.86
N PHE A 126 -5.29 -14.14 2.03
CA PHE A 126 -5.87 -12.98 1.36
C PHE A 126 -5.79 -13.16 -0.16
N ILE A 127 -6.74 -12.55 -0.87
CA ILE A 127 -6.80 -12.60 -2.34
C ILE A 127 -5.98 -11.49 -3.00
N GLY A 128 -5.51 -10.52 -2.23
CA GLY A 128 -4.61 -9.47 -2.67
C GLY A 128 -4.80 -8.17 -1.90
N CYS A 129 -4.09 -8.01 -0.78
CA CYS A 129 -4.16 -6.78 0.01
C CYS A 129 -3.68 -5.58 -0.79
N ASN A 130 -4.37 -4.42 -0.66
CA ASN A 130 -4.06 -3.23 -1.44
C ASN A 130 -3.68 -2.03 -0.57
N ASP A 131 -4.55 -1.57 0.32
CA ASP A 131 -4.30 -0.38 1.15
C ASP A 131 -4.64 -0.61 2.62
N LEU A 132 -4.14 0.28 3.49
CA LEU A 132 -4.38 0.20 4.93
C LEU A 132 -4.41 1.59 5.59
N VAL A 133 -5.14 1.70 6.70
CA VAL A 133 -5.20 2.92 7.52
C VAL A 133 -5.40 2.57 8.99
N PHE A 134 -4.72 3.30 9.88
CA PHE A 134 -4.93 3.20 11.32
C PHE A 134 -5.98 4.18 11.81
N ALA A 135 -6.84 3.71 12.71
CA ALA A 135 -7.67 4.57 13.54
C ALA A 135 -6.92 5.04 14.79
N SER A 136 -7.40 6.09 15.44
CA SER A 136 -6.81 6.65 16.65
C SER A 136 -6.81 5.68 17.83
N ASN A 137 -7.76 4.72 17.84
CA ASN A 137 -7.86 3.66 18.86
C ASN A 137 -6.90 2.49 18.64
N GLY A 138 -6.06 2.51 17.60
CA GLY A 138 -5.11 1.46 17.25
C GLY A 138 -5.62 0.37 16.31
N ASP A 139 -6.90 0.39 15.95
CA ASP A 139 -7.45 -0.55 14.96
C ASP A 139 -6.86 -0.28 13.57
N LEU A 140 -6.50 -1.34 12.86
CA LEU A 140 -6.02 -1.30 11.49
C LEU A 140 -7.15 -1.71 10.54
N TYR A 141 -7.51 -0.83 9.62
CA TYR A 141 -8.42 -1.15 8.52
C TYR A 141 -7.61 -1.38 7.25
N PHE A 142 -7.99 -2.39 6.46
CA PHE A 142 -7.29 -2.67 5.20
C PHE A 142 -8.21 -3.31 4.17
N THR A 143 -7.87 -3.09 2.91
CA THR A 143 -8.57 -3.67 1.75
C THR A 143 -7.86 -4.91 1.25
N ASP A 144 -8.66 -5.91 0.88
CA ASP A 144 -8.26 -7.13 0.18
C ASP A 144 -8.93 -7.10 -1.20
N GLN A 145 -8.24 -6.53 -2.18
CA GLN A 145 -8.77 -6.20 -3.50
C GLN A 145 -9.05 -7.44 -4.35
N GLY A 146 -8.09 -8.36 -4.38
CA GLY A 146 -8.22 -9.66 -4.98
C GLY A 146 -8.48 -9.70 -6.47
N GLN A 147 -8.10 -8.69 -7.25
CA GLN A 147 -8.37 -8.61 -8.68
C GLN A 147 -9.86 -8.86 -9.02
N SER A 148 -10.75 -8.41 -8.13
CA SER A 148 -12.19 -8.56 -8.28
C SER A 148 -12.79 -7.40 -9.09
N GLY A 149 -14.01 -7.54 -9.57
CA GLY A 149 -14.69 -6.53 -10.37
C GLY A 149 -16.19 -6.52 -10.17
N MET A 150 -16.90 -5.66 -10.88
CA MET A 150 -18.36 -5.48 -10.77
C MET A 150 -19.16 -6.77 -11.02
N GLN A 151 -18.67 -7.65 -11.90
CA GLN A 151 -19.35 -8.89 -12.23
C GLN A 151 -19.15 -9.98 -11.18
N GLU A 152 -18.05 -9.92 -10.45
CA GLU A 152 -17.69 -10.86 -9.41
C GLU A 152 -17.03 -10.11 -8.24
N PRO A 153 -17.82 -9.38 -7.42
CA PRO A 153 -17.31 -8.53 -6.36
C PRO A 153 -16.92 -9.38 -5.14
N ARG A 154 -15.67 -9.86 -5.11
CA ARG A 154 -15.11 -10.69 -4.03
C ARG A 154 -14.17 -9.94 -3.10
N GLY A 155 -13.91 -8.68 -3.40
CA GLY A 155 -13.04 -7.86 -2.57
C GLY A 155 -13.62 -7.62 -1.19
N ARG A 156 -12.76 -7.44 -0.20
CA ARG A 156 -13.13 -7.36 1.21
C ARG A 156 -12.56 -6.11 1.87
N LEU A 157 -13.26 -5.64 2.89
CA LEU A 157 -12.77 -4.67 3.86
C LEU A 157 -12.67 -5.33 5.22
N TYR A 158 -11.48 -5.27 5.80
CA TYR A 158 -11.19 -5.84 7.10
C TYR A 158 -10.91 -4.77 8.15
N ARG A 159 -11.13 -5.14 9.43
CA ARG A 159 -10.60 -4.46 10.60
C ARG A 159 -9.83 -5.45 11.45
N LEU A 160 -8.55 -5.19 11.65
CA LEU A 160 -7.74 -5.85 12.68
C LEU A 160 -7.75 -4.95 13.90
N ARG A 161 -8.40 -5.40 14.98
CA ARG A 161 -8.45 -4.67 16.23
C ARG A 161 -7.09 -4.69 16.94
N GLU A 162 -6.81 -3.69 17.75
CA GLU A 162 -5.61 -3.67 18.59
C GLU A 162 -5.50 -4.94 19.45
N SER A 163 -6.62 -5.55 19.84
CA SER A 163 -6.67 -6.84 20.56
C SER A 163 -6.23 -8.06 19.74
N GLY A 164 -5.97 -7.90 18.42
CA GLY A 164 -5.65 -8.99 17.50
C GLY A 164 -6.88 -9.67 16.88
N GLN A 165 -8.11 -9.26 17.22
CA GLN A 165 -9.31 -9.80 16.58
C GLN A 165 -9.46 -9.25 15.15
N LEU A 166 -9.70 -10.14 14.19
CA LEU A 166 -9.98 -9.78 12.80
C LEU A 166 -11.49 -9.84 12.52
N ASP A 167 -12.05 -8.71 12.09
CA ASP A 167 -13.44 -8.60 11.63
C ASP A 167 -13.46 -8.41 10.10
N VAL A 168 -14.41 -9.07 9.44
CA VAL A 168 -14.78 -8.77 8.04
C VAL A 168 -15.89 -7.74 8.09
N LEU A 169 -15.67 -6.56 7.56
CA LEU A 169 -16.67 -5.47 7.55
C LEU A 169 -17.53 -5.52 6.27
N LEU A 170 -16.88 -5.81 5.14
CA LEU A 170 -17.53 -6.01 3.83
C LEU A 170 -16.83 -7.19 3.13
N ASP A 171 -17.58 -7.98 2.37
CA ASP A 171 -17.09 -9.18 1.65
C ASP A 171 -17.53 -9.26 0.19
N ASN A 172 -18.13 -8.18 -0.31
CA ASN A 172 -18.73 -8.12 -1.64
C ASN A 172 -18.39 -6.80 -2.37
N VAL A 173 -17.20 -6.28 -2.17
CA VAL A 173 -16.76 -5.03 -2.79
C VAL A 173 -16.04 -5.33 -4.10
N PRO A 174 -16.44 -4.71 -5.23
CA PRO A 174 -15.69 -4.85 -6.47
C PRO A 174 -14.40 -4.05 -6.36
N SER A 175 -13.26 -4.72 -6.45
CA SER A 175 -11.92 -4.11 -6.50
C SER A 175 -11.68 -2.97 -5.48
N PRO A 176 -11.83 -3.23 -4.16
CA PRO A 176 -11.56 -2.20 -3.14
C PRO A 176 -10.07 -1.82 -3.15
N ASN A 177 -9.78 -0.55 -3.38
CA ASN A 177 -8.44 -0.01 -3.48
C ASN A 177 -8.11 0.84 -2.24
N GLY A 178 -7.94 2.15 -2.41
CA GLY A 178 -7.61 3.07 -1.33
C GLY A 178 -8.71 3.25 -0.31
N LEU A 179 -8.35 3.49 0.95
CA LEU A 179 -9.29 3.79 2.00
C LEU A 179 -8.80 4.92 2.91
N VAL A 180 -9.74 5.68 3.47
CA VAL A 180 -9.46 6.71 4.46
C VAL A 180 -10.59 6.84 5.47
N LEU A 181 -10.23 7.10 6.72
CA LEU A 181 -11.21 7.42 7.77
C LEU A 181 -11.65 8.88 7.66
N THR A 182 -12.92 9.14 7.95
CA THR A 182 -13.39 10.52 8.11
C THR A 182 -12.70 11.16 9.33
N PRO A 183 -12.64 12.51 9.43
CA PRO A 183 -11.98 13.18 10.55
C PRO A 183 -12.52 12.81 11.95
N LYS A 184 -13.78 12.34 12.03
CA LYS A 184 -14.40 11.86 13.28
C LYS A 184 -14.29 10.36 13.45
N GLU A 185 -13.65 9.66 12.52
CA GLU A 185 -13.50 8.20 12.47
C GLU A 185 -14.81 7.41 12.60
N ASN A 186 -15.94 8.03 12.22
CA ASN A 186 -17.25 7.39 12.24
C ASN A 186 -17.69 6.81 10.89
N ALA A 187 -16.87 6.96 9.86
CA ALA A 187 -17.07 6.36 8.55
C ALA A 187 -15.72 6.13 7.85
N ILE A 188 -15.72 5.19 6.90
CA ILE A 188 -14.62 4.90 5.99
C ILE A 188 -15.06 5.32 4.59
N LEU A 189 -14.24 6.10 3.90
CA LEU A 189 -14.37 6.32 2.48
C LEU A 189 -13.50 5.28 1.78
N LEU A 190 -14.10 4.53 0.87
CA LEU A 190 -13.47 3.41 0.16
C LEU A 190 -13.49 3.71 -1.34
N ALA A 191 -12.31 3.74 -1.96
CA ALA A 191 -12.18 3.81 -3.41
C ALA A 191 -12.39 2.41 -4.01
N VAL A 192 -13.11 2.37 -5.12
CA VAL A 192 -13.40 1.17 -5.92
C VAL A 192 -12.88 1.43 -7.33
N THR A 193 -12.05 0.53 -7.87
CA THR A 193 -11.39 0.68 -9.19
C THR A 193 -11.69 -0.47 -10.14
#